data_e027e7cdf8386c9fc78d4aced44375d6
#
_entry.id   e027e7cdf8386c9fc78d4aced44375d6
#
_cell.length_a   1.000
_cell.length_b   1.000
_cell.length_c   1.000
_cell.angle_alpha   90.00
_cell.angle_beta   90.00
_cell.angle_gamma   90.00
#
_symmetry.space_group_name_H-M   'P 1'
#
loop_
_entity.id
_entity.type
_entity.pdbx_description
1 polymer ?
#
loop_
_entity_poly.entity_id
_entity_poly.type
_entity_poly.pdbx_seq_one_letter_code
_entity_poly.pdbx_strand_id
1 'polypeptide(L)'
;MSDSSWIAVINPNAGGGRVAREWPLLSNMLKDRGFSFEEVFTTHRYHAVELVIYSLKRGFRNFISVGGDGTLHEIVNGIFYQKEVPVSEITMAVLPAGSANDWTRMYRIPKDYGKAIETVMEGRTVMQDVARVEYSQAGVRNARYMVNVAGVGLDANICYRCNASKDKGKSGDLAYVKAALKALVSRTSNPTKVVVDGRNFFSGKMFSIAFGIGRYSGGGMIQVPDAVADDGLVNVMVARKVSKIKFLLMFKQLFKGTIYRIREVSHTTASRVCVISRKPDRVEIDGEVVGTTPMSLEVLPGALRVVVGRDFK
;
A
#
# COMPACT_ATOMS: atom_id res chain seq x y z
N MET A 1 16.41 30.71 -0.24
CA MET A 1 15.07 30.10 -0.06
C MET A 1 15.23 29.02 0.96
N SER A 2 14.54 29.06 2.09
CA SER A 2 14.73 28.10 3.20
C SER A 2 14.30 26.69 2.76
N ASP A 3 15.23 25.81 2.76
CA ASP A 3 15.23 24.47 2.16
C ASP A 3 14.37 23.41 2.87
N SER A 4 13.37 23.79 3.66
CA SER A 4 12.68 22.81 4.52
C SER A 4 11.18 23.01 4.71
N SER A 5 10.49 23.66 3.77
CA SER A 5 9.03 23.74 3.87
C SER A 5 8.38 22.43 3.44
N TRP A 6 7.49 21.92 4.27
CA TRP A 6 6.73 20.69 4.02
C TRP A 6 5.33 21.00 3.46
N ILE A 7 4.80 20.09 2.67
CA ILE A 7 3.37 20.08 2.31
C ILE A 7 2.69 18.95 3.09
N ALA A 8 1.73 19.30 3.93
CA ALA A 8 0.81 18.35 4.52
C ALA A 8 -0.37 18.12 3.56
N VAL A 9 -0.46 16.90 3.00
CA VAL A 9 -1.56 16.47 2.14
C VAL A 9 -2.59 15.76 3.01
N ILE A 10 -3.71 16.42 3.28
CA ILE A 10 -4.72 15.99 4.23
C ILE A 10 -5.90 15.38 3.49
N ASN A 11 -6.28 14.15 3.85
CA ASN A 11 -7.53 13.53 3.40
C ASN A 11 -8.58 13.63 4.53
N PRO A 12 -9.48 14.61 4.49
CA PRO A 12 -10.45 14.83 5.57
C PRO A 12 -11.40 13.65 5.77
N ASN A 13 -11.64 12.84 4.73
CA ASN A 13 -12.52 11.68 4.77
C ASN A 13 -11.86 10.42 5.35
N ALA A 14 -10.54 10.43 5.55
CA ALA A 14 -9.83 9.27 6.10
C ALA A 14 -10.29 8.94 7.53
N GLY A 15 -10.26 7.64 7.86
CA GLY A 15 -10.74 7.16 9.14
C GLY A 15 -12.25 7.39 9.38
N GLY A 16 -13.05 7.49 8.30
CA GLY A 16 -14.50 7.81 8.43
C GLY A 16 -14.74 9.25 8.87
N GLY A 17 -13.97 10.20 8.35
CA GLY A 17 -14.06 11.62 8.69
C GLY A 17 -13.36 11.99 10.01
N ARG A 18 -12.57 11.06 10.59
CA ARG A 18 -11.79 11.33 11.81
C ARG A 18 -10.73 12.38 11.55
N VAL A 19 -10.04 12.33 10.42
CA VAL A 19 -9.00 13.31 10.07
C VAL A 19 -9.52 14.72 10.04
N ALA A 20 -10.71 14.97 9.48
CA ALA A 20 -11.32 16.30 9.48
C ALA A 20 -11.52 16.87 10.90
N ARG A 21 -11.85 16.01 11.87
CA ARG A 21 -12.05 16.43 13.27
C ARG A 21 -10.76 16.60 14.05
N GLU A 22 -9.76 15.78 13.77
CA GLU A 22 -8.49 15.73 14.52
C GLU A 22 -7.41 16.62 13.93
N TRP A 23 -7.50 16.98 12.64
CA TRP A 23 -6.49 17.78 11.96
C TRP A 23 -6.21 19.15 12.63
N PRO A 24 -7.21 19.92 13.10
CA PRO A 24 -6.92 21.19 13.80
C PRO A 24 -5.99 21.00 15.00
N LEU A 25 -6.18 19.92 15.78
CA LEU A 25 -5.28 19.58 16.88
C LEU A 25 -3.89 19.22 16.39
N LEU A 26 -3.77 18.38 15.36
CA LEU A 26 -2.49 17.96 14.79
C LEU A 26 -1.72 19.14 14.19
N SER A 27 -2.41 20.01 13.47
CA SER A 27 -1.84 21.24 12.90
C SER A 27 -1.27 22.16 14.00
N ASN A 28 -2.02 22.37 15.08
CA ASN A 28 -1.54 23.15 16.22
C ASN A 28 -0.32 22.49 16.88
N MET A 29 -0.35 21.18 17.10
CA MET A 29 0.79 20.45 17.67
C MET A 29 2.07 20.55 16.84
N LEU A 30 1.98 20.63 15.52
CA LEU A 30 3.11 20.87 14.61
C LEU A 30 3.59 22.33 14.73
N LYS A 31 2.66 23.31 14.68
CA LYS A 31 2.96 24.75 14.75
C LYS A 31 3.60 25.13 16.10
N ASP A 32 3.07 24.61 17.21
CA ASP A 32 3.60 24.85 18.56
C ASP A 32 5.04 24.35 18.75
N ARG A 33 5.45 23.36 17.93
CA ARG A 33 6.81 22.86 17.88
C ARG A 33 7.71 23.58 16.86
N GLY A 34 7.19 24.62 16.22
CA GLY A 34 7.92 25.40 15.22
C GLY A 34 8.10 24.69 13.87
N PHE A 35 7.32 23.65 13.58
CA PHE A 35 7.41 22.93 12.31
C PHE A 35 6.77 23.74 11.18
N SER A 36 7.55 24.01 10.11
CA SER A 36 7.10 24.82 8.97
C SER A 36 6.47 23.94 7.89
N PHE A 37 5.20 24.17 7.57
CA PHE A 37 4.46 23.43 6.53
C PHE A 37 3.29 24.25 5.97
N GLU A 38 2.86 23.89 4.76
CA GLU A 38 1.61 24.31 4.14
C GLU A 38 0.59 23.19 4.14
N GLU A 39 -0.69 23.53 4.23
CA GLU A 39 -1.81 22.59 4.27
C GLU A 39 -2.52 22.52 2.92
N VAL A 40 -2.73 21.32 2.39
CA VAL A 40 -3.57 21.10 1.22
C VAL A 40 -4.54 19.94 1.47
N PHE A 41 -5.80 20.12 1.08
CA PHE A 41 -6.87 19.16 1.38
C PHE A 41 -7.35 18.44 0.12
N THR A 42 -7.48 17.13 0.20
CA THR A 42 -8.11 16.37 -0.87
C THR A 42 -9.63 16.55 -0.83
N THR A 43 -10.26 16.68 -1.99
CA THR A 43 -11.71 16.84 -2.15
C THR A 43 -12.36 15.64 -2.85
N HIS A 44 -11.59 14.88 -3.61
CA HIS A 44 -12.06 13.73 -4.36
C HIS A 44 -10.95 12.67 -4.48
N ARG A 45 -11.30 11.52 -5.01
CA ARG A 45 -10.37 10.41 -5.24
C ARG A 45 -9.30 10.83 -6.26
N TYR A 46 -8.05 10.44 -6.02
CA TYR A 46 -6.84 10.82 -6.77
C TYR A 46 -6.47 12.30 -6.73
N HIS A 47 -7.14 13.14 -5.95
CA HIS A 47 -6.77 14.55 -5.81
C HIS A 47 -5.38 14.74 -5.18
N ALA A 48 -4.94 13.81 -4.31
CA ALA A 48 -3.59 13.88 -3.74
C ALA A 48 -2.49 13.78 -4.83
N VAL A 49 -2.72 13.05 -5.92
CA VAL A 49 -1.81 12.99 -7.08
C VAL A 49 -1.61 14.40 -7.67
N GLU A 50 -2.71 15.11 -7.92
CA GLU A 50 -2.71 16.44 -8.52
C GLU A 50 -2.04 17.47 -7.57
N LEU A 51 -2.37 17.41 -6.28
CA LEU A 51 -1.81 18.28 -5.26
C LEU A 51 -0.28 18.11 -5.12
N VAL A 52 0.21 16.88 -5.19
CA VAL A 52 1.65 16.58 -5.17
C VAL A 52 2.34 17.19 -6.38
N ILE A 53 1.83 16.92 -7.59
CA ILE A 53 2.41 17.46 -8.84
C ILE A 53 2.42 18.99 -8.81
N TYR A 54 1.32 19.61 -8.38
CA TYR A 54 1.23 21.06 -8.24
C TYR A 54 2.24 21.61 -7.22
N SER A 55 2.39 20.97 -6.06
CA SER A 55 3.33 21.40 -5.02
C SER A 55 4.79 21.26 -5.46
N LEU A 56 5.14 20.21 -6.20
CA LEU A 56 6.47 20.03 -6.76
C LEU A 56 6.84 21.15 -7.75
N LYS A 57 5.88 21.60 -8.58
CA LYS A 57 6.06 22.77 -9.47
C LYS A 57 6.30 24.08 -8.70
N ARG A 58 5.72 24.21 -7.51
CA ARG A 58 5.95 25.34 -6.59
C ARG A 58 7.29 25.27 -5.86
N GLY A 59 8.07 24.20 -6.03
CA GLY A 59 9.39 24.02 -5.43
C GLY A 59 9.43 23.21 -4.14
N PHE A 60 8.30 22.67 -3.67
CA PHE A 60 8.28 21.78 -2.50
C PHE A 60 8.91 20.42 -2.82
N ARG A 61 9.57 19.83 -1.82
CA ARG A 61 10.23 18.54 -1.93
C ARG A 61 9.87 17.58 -0.80
N ASN A 62 9.25 18.09 0.26
CA ASN A 62 8.93 17.31 1.45
C ASN A 62 7.41 17.22 1.62
N PHE A 63 6.89 16.00 1.76
CA PHE A 63 5.46 15.73 1.85
C PHE A 63 5.11 14.96 3.12
N ILE A 64 4.03 15.36 3.79
CA ILE A 64 3.44 14.61 4.90
C ILE A 64 2.10 14.06 4.43
N SER A 65 1.95 12.76 4.39
CA SER A 65 0.66 12.11 4.21
C SER A 65 -0.14 12.15 5.51
N VAL A 66 -1.27 12.84 5.52
CA VAL A 66 -2.19 12.87 6.67
C VAL A 66 -3.46 12.13 6.29
N GLY A 67 -3.47 10.84 6.58
CA GLY A 67 -4.55 9.94 6.16
C GLY A 67 -4.23 8.49 6.45
N GLY A 68 -4.76 7.60 5.63
CA GLY A 68 -4.46 6.17 5.65
C GLY A 68 -3.61 5.73 4.45
N ASP A 69 -3.46 4.41 4.30
CA ASP A 69 -2.64 3.79 3.25
C ASP A 69 -3.04 4.24 1.83
N GLY A 70 -4.34 4.50 1.59
CA GLY A 70 -4.83 5.02 0.29
C GLY A 70 -4.36 6.44 -0.01
N THR A 71 -4.30 7.33 1.01
CA THR A 71 -3.76 8.69 0.82
C THR A 71 -2.27 8.64 0.51
N LEU A 72 -1.54 7.79 1.22
CA LEU A 72 -0.14 7.51 0.96
C LEU A 72 0.08 7.00 -0.47
N HIS A 73 -0.71 6.01 -0.91
CA HIS A 73 -0.67 5.46 -2.26
C HIS A 73 -0.85 6.55 -3.34
N GLU A 74 -1.83 7.44 -3.17
CA GLU A 74 -2.04 8.55 -4.11
C GLU A 74 -0.85 9.53 -4.14
N ILE A 75 -0.30 9.91 -2.98
CA ILE A 75 0.87 10.80 -2.89
C ILE A 75 2.06 10.18 -3.62
N VAL A 76 2.36 8.91 -3.36
CA VAL A 76 3.47 8.22 -4.03
C VAL A 76 3.25 8.15 -5.53
N ASN A 77 2.03 7.85 -5.99
CA ASN A 77 1.76 7.86 -7.42
C ASN A 77 1.93 9.27 -8.03
N GLY A 78 1.58 10.34 -7.31
CA GLY A 78 1.88 11.72 -7.71
C GLY A 78 3.38 11.98 -7.84
N ILE A 79 4.17 11.50 -6.88
CA ILE A 79 5.64 11.61 -6.89
C ILE A 79 6.26 10.89 -8.10
N PHE A 80 5.76 9.73 -8.48
CA PHE A 80 6.31 8.97 -9.59
C PHE A 80 5.72 9.32 -10.98
N TYR A 81 4.55 9.95 -11.05
CA TYR A 81 3.96 10.40 -12.31
C TYR A 81 4.51 11.74 -12.78
N GLN A 82 5.00 12.57 -11.87
CA GLN A 82 5.58 13.86 -12.21
C GLN A 82 6.91 13.71 -12.98
N LYS A 83 7.29 14.75 -13.71
CA LYS A 83 8.54 14.84 -14.47
C LYS A 83 9.32 16.14 -14.18
N GLU A 84 8.96 16.80 -13.11
CA GLU A 84 9.49 18.12 -12.76
C GLU A 84 10.86 18.02 -12.09
N VAL A 85 11.03 16.97 -11.22
CA VAL A 85 12.23 16.80 -10.41
C VAL A 85 12.59 15.32 -10.24
N PRO A 86 13.87 15.00 -9.98
CA PRO A 86 14.28 13.65 -9.60
C PRO A 86 13.55 13.20 -8.32
N VAL A 87 13.03 11.97 -8.30
CA VAL A 87 12.36 11.40 -7.12
C VAL A 87 13.30 11.34 -5.91
N SER A 88 14.59 11.17 -6.12
CA SER A 88 15.61 11.15 -5.07
C SER A 88 15.71 12.44 -4.25
N GLU A 89 15.20 13.56 -4.77
CA GLU A 89 15.13 14.84 -4.04
C GLU A 89 13.90 14.95 -3.14
N ILE A 90 12.94 14.01 -3.25
CA ILE A 90 11.66 14.07 -2.55
C ILE A 90 11.73 13.23 -1.28
N THR A 91 11.24 13.80 -0.17
CA THR A 91 11.09 13.11 1.11
C THR A 91 9.62 12.99 1.47
N MET A 92 9.23 11.82 1.94
CA MET A 92 7.87 11.55 2.37
C MET A 92 7.83 11.13 3.85
N ALA A 93 6.90 11.72 4.59
CA ALA A 93 6.55 11.34 5.96
C ALA A 93 5.08 10.96 6.04
N VAL A 94 4.68 10.27 7.10
CA VAL A 94 3.29 9.87 7.32
C VAL A 94 2.87 10.19 8.76
N LEU A 95 1.74 10.86 8.91
CA LEU A 95 0.99 10.93 10.17
C LEU A 95 -0.18 9.92 10.09
N PRO A 96 -0.18 8.86 10.93
CA PRO A 96 -1.07 7.71 10.77
C PRO A 96 -2.50 8.00 11.25
N ALA A 97 -3.27 8.73 10.46
CA ALA A 97 -4.64 9.11 10.77
C ALA A 97 -5.72 8.22 10.10
N GLY A 98 -5.32 7.19 9.36
CA GLY A 98 -6.19 6.20 8.73
C GLY A 98 -6.64 5.09 9.67
N SER A 99 -7.42 4.13 9.13
CA SER A 99 -7.95 3.00 9.91
C SER A 99 -6.93 1.87 10.08
N ALA A 100 -6.24 1.44 9.02
CA ALA A 100 -5.31 0.31 9.05
C ALA A 100 -3.87 0.77 9.34
N ASN A 101 -3.38 1.71 8.59
CA ASN A 101 -2.03 2.27 8.67
C ASN A 101 -0.96 1.15 8.63
N ASP A 102 -1.11 0.23 7.68
CA ASP A 102 -0.28 -0.97 7.59
C ASP A 102 1.16 -0.63 7.18
N TRP A 103 1.33 0.34 6.29
CA TRP A 103 2.64 0.83 5.89
C TRP A 103 3.42 1.38 7.10
N THR A 104 2.78 2.17 7.97
CA THR A 104 3.44 2.77 9.14
C THR A 104 3.89 1.73 10.17
N ARG A 105 3.24 0.55 10.23
CA ARG A 105 3.69 -0.59 11.06
C ARG A 105 5.05 -1.11 10.61
N MET A 106 5.28 -1.20 9.29
CA MET A 106 6.56 -1.62 8.72
C MET A 106 7.69 -0.70 9.19
N TYR A 107 7.45 0.61 9.17
CA TYR A 107 8.45 1.62 9.47
C TYR A 107 8.47 2.07 10.93
N ARG A 108 7.78 1.35 11.83
CA ARG A 108 7.75 1.63 13.28
C ARG A 108 7.31 3.05 13.62
N ILE A 109 6.48 3.68 12.78
CA ILE A 109 5.91 4.99 13.06
C ILE A 109 4.84 4.82 14.15
N PRO A 110 4.93 5.56 15.28
CA PRO A 110 3.99 5.44 16.38
C PRO A 110 2.57 5.84 15.97
N LYS A 111 1.56 5.18 16.58
CA LYS A 111 0.15 5.55 16.41
C LYS A 111 -0.22 6.80 17.23
N ASP A 112 0.49 7.06 18.31
CA ASP A 112 0.33 8.27 19.11
C ASP A 112 0.79 9.49 18.29
N TYR A 113 -0.06 10.49 18.18
CA TYR A 113 0.20 11.65 17.34
C TYR A 113 1.40 12.48 17.79
N GLY A 114 1.58 12.64 19.10
CA GLY A 114 2.73 13.36 19.65
C GLY A 114 4.04 12.73 19.20
N LYS A 115 4.15 11.40 19.38
CA LYS A 115 5.32 10.61 18.96
C LYS A 115 5.48 10.53 17.45
N ALA A 116 4.38 10.49 16.69
CA ALA A 116 4.43 10.50 15.23
C ALA A 116 4.96 11.83 14.70
N ILE A 117 4.54 12.95 15.31
CA ILE A 117 5.06 14.28 15.01
C ILE A 117 6.56 14.38 15.36
N GLU A 118 6.97 13.87 16.51
CA GLU A 118 8.39 13.78 16.89
C GLU A 118 9.19 13.01 15.85
N THR A 119 8.67 11.88 15.38
CA THR A 119 9.28 11.08 14.30
C THR A 119 9.49 11.90 13.02
N VAL A 120 8.48 12.67 12.60
CA VAL A 120 8.60 13.55 11.43
C VAL A 120 9.64 14.62 11.64
N MET A 121 9.68 15.23 12.83
CA MET A 121 10.63 16.31 13.19
C MET A 121 12.08 15.80 13.30
N GLU A 122 12.29 14.60 13.80
CA GLU A 122 13.61 13.97 13.85
C GLU A 122 14.17 13.70 12.45
N GLY A 123 13.30 13.47 11.50
CA GLY A 123 13.65 13.38 10.10
C GLY A 123 14.60 12.24 9.75
N ARG A 124 14.65 11.16 10.57
CA ARG A 124 15.42 9.96 10.21
C ARG A 124 14.81 9.33 8.99
N THR A 125 15.59 9.18 7.92
CA THR A 125 15.11 8.64 6.66
C THR A 125 15.83 7.38 6.23
N VAL A 126 15.14 6.57 5.43
CA VAL A 126 15.70 5.45 4.68
C VAL A 126 15.23 5.53 3.23
N MET A 127 15.94 4.84 2.34
CA MET A 127 15.50 4.67 0.97
C MET A 127 14.65 3.41 0.87
N GLN A 128 13.41 3.55 0.45
CA GLN A 128 12.48 2.45 0.25
C GLN A 128 12.42 2.03 -1.22
N ASP A 129 12.28 0.74 -1.46
CA ASP A 129 11.95 0.19 -2.77
C ASP A 129 10.51 0.55 -3.15
N VAL A 130 10.27 0.73 -4.42
CA VAL A 130 8.94 0.95 -4.99
C VAL A 130 8.76 -0.02 -6.15
N ALA A 131 7.59 -0.60 -6.33
CA ALA A 131 7.34 -1.43 -7.48
C ALA A 131 6.45 -0.72 -8.50
N ARG A 132 6.87 -0.69 -9.76
CA ARG A 132 6.03 -0.29 -10.88
C ARG A 132 5.20 -1.49 -11.32
N VAL A 133 3.88 -1.39 -11.21
CA VAL A 133 2.93 -2.45 -11.52
C VAL A 133 2.13 -2.05 -12.75
N GLU A 134 2.23 -2.84 -13.81
CA GLU A 134 1.39 -2.71 -15.01
C GLU A 134 0.26 -3.74 -14.97
N TYR A 135 -0.91 -3.34 -15.43
CA TYR A 135 -2.12 -4.16 -15.42
C TYR A 135 -3.04 -3.81 -16.59
N SER A 136 -4.04 -4.63 -16.84
CA SER A 136 -5.07 -4.37 -17.85
C SER A 136 -6.28 -3.69 -17.21
N GLN A 137 -6.74 -2.59 -17.79
CA GLN A 137 -7.98 -1.93 -17.42
C GLN A 137 -8.81 -1.70 -18.68
N ALA A 138 -9.95 -2.36 -18.79
CA ALA A 138 -10.80 -2.33 -19.98
C ALA A 138 -10.04 -2.62 -21.29
N GLY A 139 -9.07 -3.54 -21.26
CA GLY A 139 -8.24 -3.89 -22.41
C GLY A 139 -7.06 -2.95 -22.67
N VAL A 140 -6.94 -1.84 -21.94
CA VAL A 140 -5.82 -0.90 -22.03
C VAL A 140 -4.78 -1.20 -20.95
N ARG A 141 -3.49 -1.14 -21.30
CA ARG A 141 -2.39 -1.27 -20.37
C ARG A 141 -2.20 0.03 -19.59
N ASN A 142 -2.26 -0.07 -18.28
CA ASN A 142 -2.05 1.03 -17.35
C ASN A 142 -0.96 0.66 -16.35
N ALA A 143 -0.42 1.65 -15.63
CA ALA A 143 0.58 1.42 -14.60
C ALA A 143 0.32 2.23 -13.34
N ARG A 144 0.72 1.68 -12.19
CA ARG A 144 0.76 2.35 -10.88
C ARG A 144 2.00 1.95 -10.11
N TYR A 145 2.30 2.73 -9.09
CA TYR A 145 3.42 2.49 -8.19
C TYR A 145 2.89 1.96 -6.86
N MET A 146 3.48 0.86 -6.40
CA MET A 146 3.18 0.15 -5.16
C MET A 146 4.29 0.41 -4.14
N VAL A 147 3.91 0.72 -2.92
CA VAL A 147 4.86 0.95 -1.81
C VAL A 147 4.71 -0.05 -0.67
N ASN A 148 3.67 -0.84 -0.68
CA ASN A 148 3.40 -1.78 0.40
C ASN A 148 3.07 -3.18 -0.15
N VAL A 149 1.83 -3.48 -0.46
CA VAL A 149 1.39 -4.82 -0.90
C VAL A 149 0.44 -4.72 -2.08
N ALA A 150 0.63 -5.59 -3.08
CA ALA A 150 -0.36 -5.82 -4.13
C ALA A 150 -0.87 -7.25 -4.11
N GLY A 151 -2.04 -7.48 -4.67
CA GLY A 151 -2.67 -8.79 -4.67
C GLY A 151 -3.43 -9.12 -5.95
N VAL A 152 -3.51 -10.43 -6.23
CA VAL A 152 -4.32 -10.97 -7.32
C VAL A 152 -5.22 -12.07 -6.78
N GLY A 153 -6.47 -12.06 -7.18
CA GLY A 153 -7.38 -13.14 -6.83
C GLY A 153 -8.19 -12.88 -5.58
N LEU A 154 -8.02 -13.67 -4.50
CA LEU A 154 -8.85 -13.50 -3.30
C LEU A 154 -8.65 -12.13 -2.67
N ASP A 155 -7.42 -11.65 -2.52
CA ASP A 155 -7.10 -10.37 -1.89
C ASP A 155 -7.76 -9.21 -2.63
N ALA A 156 -7.60 -9.16 -3.96
CA ALA A 156 -8.26 -8.16 -4.78
C ALA A 156 -9.80 -8.24 -4.72
N ASN A 157 -10.37 -9.44 -4.55
CA ASN A 157 -11.81 -9.60 -4.37
C ASN A 157 -12.29 -9.12 -2.99
N ILE A 158 -11.50 -9.31 -1.94
CA ILE A 158 -11.79 -8.77 -0.60
C ILE A 158 -11.74 -7.24 -0.67
N CYS A 159 -10.66 -6.70 -1.23
CA CYS A 159 -10.48 -5.25 -1.40
C CYS A 159 -11.65 -4.63 -2.19
N TYR A 160 -12.04 -5.21 -3.31
CA TYR A 160 -13.21 -4.77 -4.11
C TYR A 160 -14.49 -4.67 -3.28
N ARG A 161 -14.77 -5.70 -2.46
CA ARG A 161 -15.97 -5.72 -1.63
C ARG A 161 -15.89 -4.75 -0.46
N CYS A 162 -14.70 -4.57 0.11
CA CYS A 162 -14.46 -3.60 1.18
C CYS A 162 -14.66 -2.17 0.67
N ASN A 163 -14.10 -1.83 -0.49
CA ASN A 163 -14.25 -0.51 -1.09
C ASN A 163 -15.70 -0.23 -1.44
N ALA A 164 -16.42 -1.18 -2.06
CA ALA A 164 -17.86 -1.05 -2.34
C ALA A 164 -18.73 -0.92 -1.05
N SER A 165 -18.25 -1.40 0.10
CA SER A 165 -18.94 -1.22 1.39
C SER A 165 -18.67 0.16 1.98
N LYS A 166 -17.43 0.65 1.86
CA LYS A 166 -17.04 2.02 2.28
C LYS A 166 -17.82 3.09 1.49
N ASP A 167 -17.96 2.90 0.17
CA ASP A 167 -18.74 3.80 -0.70
C ASP A 167 -20.21 3.90 -0.27
N LYS A 168 -20.73 2.87 0.42
CA LYS A 168 -22.08 2.82 1.02
C LYS A 168 -22.13 3.27 2.48
N GLY A 169 -21.05 3.91 2.98
CA GLY A 169 -20.94 4.37 4.36
C GLY A 169 -20.78 3.27 5.41
N LYS A 170 -20.52 2.01 5.00
CA LYS A 170 -20.33 0.87 5.90
C LYS A 170 -18.83 0.60 6.06
N SER A 171 -18.27 1.05 7.17
CA SER A 171 -16.87 0.82 7.55
C SER A 171 -16.77 0.06 8.87
N GLY A 172 -15.56 -0.45 9.18
CA GLY A 172 -15.24 -1.14 10.43
C GLY A 172 -14.99 -2.64 10.27
N ASP A 173 -14.50 -3.26 11.34
CA ASP A 173 -14.02 -4.66 11.34
C ASP A 173 -15.08 -5.66 10.91
N LEU A 174 -16.34 -5.47 11.32
CA LEU A 174 -17.44 -6.36 10.97
C LEU A 174 -17.77 -6.30 9.46
N ALA A 175 -17.67 -5.12 8.84
CA ALA A 175 -17.87 -4.95 7.40
C ALA A 175 -16.74 -5.64 6.63
N TYR A 176 -15.50 -5.54 7.12
CA TYR A 176 -14.33 -6.23 6.55
C TYR A 176 -14.49 -7.75 6.62
N VAL A 177 -14.83 -8.31 7.79
CA VAL A 177 -15.05 -9.76 7.96
C VAL A 177 -16.15 -10.28 7.03
N LYS A 178 -17.27 -9.56 6.91
CA LYS A 178 -18.36 -9.92 5.98
C LYS A 178 -17.89 -9.88 4.51
N ALA A 179 -17.10 -8.88 4.12
CA ALA A 179 -16.55 -8.78 2.78
C ALA A 179 -15.58 -9.93 2.48
N ALA A 180 -14.70 -10.26 3.42
CA ALA A 180 -13.75 -11.37 3.33
C ALA A 180 -14.48 -12.73 3.19
N LEU A 181 -15.47 -13.00 4.01
CA LEU A 181 -16.27 -14.23 3.93
C LEU A 181 -17.03 -14.34 2.60
N LYS A 182 -17.64 -13.24 2.12
CA LYS A 182 -18.30 -13.24 0.81
C LYS A 182 -17.34 -13.44 -0.33
N ALA A 183 -16.14 -12.82 -0.28
CA ALA A 183 -15.11 -13.01 -1.27
C ALA A 183 -14.63 -14.48 -1.28
N LEU A 184 -14.37 -15.06 -0.11
CA LEU A 184 -13.97 -16.44 0.05
C LEU A 184 -14.99 -17.43 -0.54
N VAL A 185 -16.29 -17.22 -0.24
CA VAL A 185 -17.37 -18.10 -0.73
C VAL A 185 -17.50 -18.01 -2.25
N SER A 186 -17.40 -16.82 -2.83
CA SER A 186 -17.54 -16.59 -4.27
C SER A 186 -16.27 -16.88 -5.08
N ARG A 187 -15.09 -16.98 -4.42
CA ARG A 187 -13.83 -17.18 -5.11
C ARG A 187 -13.74 -18.58 -5.70
N THR A 188 -13.46 -18.64 -6.99
CA THR A 188 -13.05 -19.86 -7.72
C THR A 188 -11.57 -19.73 -8.08
N SER A 189 -10.84 -20.84 -8.00
CA SER A 189 -9.45 -20.83 -8.43
C SER A 189 -9.35 -20.70 -9.95
N ASN A 190 -8.36 -19.95 -10.42
CA ASN A 190 -8.14 -19.65 -11.83
C ASN A 190 -6.80 -20.27 -12.29
N PRO A 191 -6.76 -20.98 -13.42
CA PRO A 191 -5.48 -21.38 -14.01
C PRO A 191 -4.63 -20.14 -14.30
N THR A 192 -3.47 -20.09 -13.67
CA THR A 192 -2.58 -18.93 -13.69
C THR A 192 -1.14 -19.37 -13.81
N LYS A 193 -0.36 -18.64 -14.60
CA LYS A 193 1.09 -18.76 -14.70
C LYS A 193 1.73 -17.55 -14.04
N VAL A 194 2.72 -17.78 -13.17
CA VAL A 194 3.55 -16.76 -12.54
C VAL A 194 4.98 -16.99 -12.98
N VAL A 195 5.56 -15.99 -13.61
CA VAL A 195 6.95 -15.95 -14.05
C VAL A 195 7.71 -14.96 -13.16
N VAL A 196 8.83 -15.38 -12.61
CA VAL A 196 9.69 -14.62 -11.70
C VAL A 196 11.08 -14.56 -12.32
N ASP A 197 11.58 -13.36 -12.60
CA ASP A 197 12.89 -13.11 -13.21
C ASP A 197 13.14 -13.99 -14.45
N GLY A 198 12.12 -14.08 -15.31
CA GLY A 198 12.16 -14.86 -16.56
C GLY A 198 11.91 -16.38 -16.39
N ARG A 199 11.82 -16.88 -15.17
CA ARG A 199 11.64 -18.34 -14.89
C ARG A 199 10.21 -18.65 -14.44
N ASN A 200 9.68 -19.80 -14.87
CA ASN A 200 8.37 -20.25 -14.41
C ASN A 200 8.44 -20.66 -12.94
N PHE A 201 7.80 -19.87 -12.09
CA PHE A 201 7.71 -20.13 -10.65
C PHE A 201 6.46 -20.96 -10.29
N PHE A 202 5.34 -20.64 -10.93
CA PHE A 202 4.08 -21.33 -10.66
C PHE A 202 3.27 -21.50 -11.94
N SER A 203 2.65 -22.67 -12.10
CA SER A 203 1.64 -22.94 -13.13
C SER A 203 0.57 -23.85 -12.53
N GLY A 204 -0.67 -23.38 -12.45
CA GLY A 204 -1.75 -24.17 -11.87
C GLY A 204 -2.97 -23.38 -11.44
N LYS A 205 -3.85 -24.02 -10.69
CA LYS A 205 -5.06 -23.39 -10.14
C LYS A 205 -4.68 -22.51 -8.94
N MET A 206 -4.59 -21.19 -9.18
CA MET A 206 -4.27 -20.16 -8.19
C MET A 206 -5.53 -19.71 -7.44
N PHE A 207 -5.40 -19.50 -6.16
CA PHE A 207 -6.45 -18.97 -5.29
C PHE A 207 -6.19 -17.50 -4.92
N SER A 208 -4.98 -17.19 -4.49
CA SER A 208 -4.51 -15.82 -4.19
C SER A 208 -3.03 -15.70 -4.48
N ILE A 209 -2.60 -14.51 -4.86
CA ILE A 209 -1.20 -14.10 -4.92
C ILE A 209 -1.06 -12.81 -4.13
N ALA A 210 0.01 -12.68 -3.35
CA ALA A 210 0.42 -11.43 -2.73
C ALA A 210 1.85 -11.08 -3.15
N PHE A 211 2.09 -9.80 -3.37
CA PHE A 211 3.40 -9.21 -3.66
C PHE A 211 3.66 -8.14 -2.60
N GLY A 212 4.81 -8.18 -1.93
CA GLY A 212 5.08 -7.20 -0.88
C GLY A 212 6.49 -6.62 -0.94
N ILE A 213 6.55 -5.29 -0.95
CA ILE A 213 7.68 -4.50 -0.49
C ILE A 213 7.58 -4.42 1.04
N GLY A 214 6.39 -4.13 1.57
CA GLY A 214 6.07 -4.23 3.00
C GLY A 214 5.46 -5.58 3.38
N ARG A 215 5.38 -5.83 4.69
CA ARG A 215 4.88 -7.11 5.27
C ARG A 215 3.39 -7.11 5.54
N TYR A 216 2.81 -5.93 5.82
CA TYR A 216 1.49 -5.80 6.43
C TYR A 216 0.45 -5.31 5.43
N SER A 217 -0.74 -5.88 5.51
CA SER A 217 -1.91 -5.43 4.75
C SER A 217 -3.20 -5.72 5.52
N GLY A 218 -4.30 -5.08 5.13
CA GLY A 218 -5.63 -5.40 5.63
C GLY A 218 -5.80 -5.29 7.15
N GLY A 219 -5.07 -4.36 7.81
CA GLY A 219 -5.16 -4.11 9.23
C GLY A 219 -4.24 -5.00 10.09
N GLY A 220 -3.08 -5.36 9.56
CA GLY A 220 -2.04 -6.09 10.30
C GLY A 220 -1.89 -7.57 9.91
N MET A 221 -2.52 -8.03 8.84
CA MET A 221 -2.20 -9.33 8.26
C MET A 221 -0.79 -9.30 7.68
N ILE A 222 -0.04 -10.36 7.91
CA ILE A 222 1.34 -10.53 7.44
C ILE A 222 1.30 -11.54 6.29
N GLN A 223 1.08 -11.04 5.08
CA GLN A 223 0.93 -11.90 3.90
C GLN A 223 2.27 -12.36 3.34
N VAL A 224 3.30 -11.53 3.48
CA VAL A 224 4.67 -11.79 3.02
C VAL A 224 5.64 -11.50 4.16
N PRO A 225 5.78 -12.43 5.13
CA PRO A 225 6.51 -12.20 6.38
C PRO A 225 7.98 -11.83 6.21
N ASP A 226 8.61 -12.28 5.15
CA ASP A 226 10.05 -12.07 4.92
C ASP A 226 10.35 -10.80 4.11
N ALA A 227 9.34 -9.97 3.80
CA ALA A 227 9.55 -8.76 3.03
C ALA A 227 10.52 -7.80 3.72
N VAL A 228 11.47 -7.28 2.96
CA VAL A 228 12.44 -6.26 3.32
C VAL A 228 12.23 -5.09 2.37
N ALA A 229 12.15 -3.88 2.89
CA ALA A 229 11.67 -2.76 2.10
C ALA A 229 12.76 -2.04 1.28
N ASP A 230 13.99 -2.48 1.36
CA ASP A 230 15.19 -1.84 0.79
C ASP A 230 16.23 -2.85 0.26
N ASP A 231 15.82 -4.06 -0.08
CA ASP A 231 16.69 -5.12 -0.60
C ASP A 231 16.66 -5.25 -2.14
N GLY A 232 15.91 -4.38 -2.81
CA GLY A 232 15.75 -4.39 -4.28
C GLY A 232 14.82 -5.50 -4.79
N LEU A 233 14.08 -6.18 -3.91
CA LEU A 233 13.25 -7.32 -4.26
C LEU A 233 11.80 -7.14 -3.78
N VAL A 234 10.88 -7.79 -4.47
CA VAL A 234 9.53 -8.02 -4.00
C VAL A 234 9.37 -9.45 -3.51
N ASN A 235 8.74 -9.63 -2.37
CA ASN A 235 8.35 -10.95 -1.91
C ASN A 235 7.07 -11.40 -2.62
N VAL A 236 7.09 -12.60 -3.18
CA VAL A 236 5.98 -13.20 -3.93
C VAL A 236 5.45 -14.39 -3.16
N MET A 237 4.18 -14.38 -2.83
CA MET A 237 3.47 -15.49 -2.21
C MET A 237 2.35 -15.96 -3.14
N VAL A 238 2.31 -17.26 -3.46
CA VAL A 238 1.24 -17.87 -4.25
C VAL A 238 0.53 -18.94 -3.43
N ALA A 239 -0.72 -18.72 -3.12
CA ALA A 239 -1.60 -19.72 -2.55
C ALA A 239 -2.31 -20.51 -3.66
N ARG A 240 -2.08 -21.82 -3.69
CA ARG A 240 -2.80 -22.75 -4.57
C ARG A 240 -4.25 -22.89 -4.10
N LYS A 241 -5.05 -23.56 -4.91
CA LYS A 241 -6.42 -23.91 -4.53
C LYS A 241 -6.43 -24.70 -3.20
N VAL A 242 -7.08 -24.12 -2.21
CA VAL A 242 -7.42 -24.77 -0.93
C VAL A 242 -8.92 -24.92 -0.78
N SER A 243 -9.37 -25.83 0.08
CA SER A 243 -10.78 -25.86 0.47
C SER A 243 -11.11 -24.61 1.31
N LYS A 244 -12.36 -24.14 1.23
CA LYS A 244 -12.81 -22.96 1.97
C LYS A 244 -12.67 -23.14 3.48
N ILE A 245 -12.92 -24.35 3.98
CA ILE A 245 -12.76 -24.71 5.41
C ILE A 245 -11.29 -24.60 5.81
N LYS A 246 -10.38 -25.19 5.00
CA LYS A 246 -8.95 -25.11 5.27
C LYS A 246 -8.46 -23.66 5.27
N PHE A 247 -8.94 -22.82 4.33
CA PHE A 247 -8.59 -21.41 4.30
C PHE A 247 -9.00 -20.68 5.60
N LEU A 248 -10.21 -20.92 6.12
CA LEU A 248 -10.64 -20.34 7.39
C LEU A 248 -9.75 -20.73 8.57
N LEU A 249 -9.33 -22.01 8.63
CA LEU A 249 -8.39 -22.47 9.64
C LEU A 249 -7.00 -21.83 9.50
N MET A 250 -6.61 -21.50 8.27
CA MET A 250 -5.34 -20.86 7.95
C MET A 250 -5.35 -19.35 8.20
N PHE A 251 -6.52 -18.71 8.32
CA PHE A 251 -6.64 -17.26 8.46
C PHE A 251 -5.84 -16.71 9.65
N LYS A 252 -5.77 -17.47 10.76
CA LYS A 252 -4.94 -17.12 11.92
C LYS A 252 -3.44 -17.05 11.60
N GLN A 253 -2.98 -17.81 10.59
CA GLN A 253 -1.57 -17.84 10.20
C GLN A 253 -1.14 -16.52 9.53
N LEU A 254 -2.08 -15.82 8.85
CA LEU A 254 -1.82 -14.50 8.28
C LEU A 254 -1.46 -13.49 9.37
N PHE A 255 -2.18 -13.47 10.51
CA PHE A 255 -1.86 -12.54 11.61
C PHE A 255 -0.61 -12.95 12.40
N LYS A 256 -0.22 -14.23 12.35
CA LYS A 256 0.98 -14.73 13.02
C LYS A 256 2.25 -14.63 12.15
N GLY A 257 2.12 -14.26 10.86
CA GLY A 257 3.24 -14.27 9.92
C GLY A 257 3.80 -15.67 9.64
N THR A 258 2.99 -16.71 9.79
CA THR A 258 3.43 -18.10 9.60
C THR A 258 2.80 -18.76 8.35
N ILE A 259 2.31 -17.93 7.44
CA ILE A 259 1.62 -18.38 6.22
C ILE A 259 2.49 -19.27 5.33
N TYR A 260 3.80 -19.09 5.33
CA TYR A 260 4.75 -19.88 4.54
C TYR A 260 4.89 -21.35 5.04
N ARG A 261 4.43 -21.66 6.26
CA ARG A 261 4.40 -23.04 6.78
C ARG A 261 3.31 -23.91 6.15
N ILE A 262 2.46 -23.31 5.32
CA ILE A 262 1.32 -23.99 4.72
C ILE A 262 1.76 -24.63 3.42
N ARG A 263 1.53 -25.95 3.28
CA ARG A 263 1.96 -26.77 2.13
C ARG A 263 1.48 -26.21 0.78
N GLU A 264 0.30 -25.59 0.74
CA GLU A 264 -0.29 -25.03 -0.47
C GLU A 264 0.20 -23.63 -0.80
N VAL A 265 1.07 -23.08 0.02
CA VAL A 265 1.71 -21.77 -0.19
C VAL A 265 3.12 -21.99 -0.71
N SER A 266 3.43 -21.36 -1.82
CA SER A 266 4.79 -21.24 -2.37
C SER A 266 5.19 -19.78 -2.29
N HIS A 267 6.45 -19.50 -1.97
CA HIS A 267 6.98 -18.14 -1.88
C HIS A 267 8.38 -18.06 -2.48
N THR A 268 8.76 -16.85 -2.89
CA THR A 268 10.08 -16.51 -3.42
C THR A 268 10.26 -15.00 -3.39
N THR A 269 11.44 -14.51 -3.72
CA THR A 269 11.74 -13.10 -3.97
C THR A 269 12.01 -12.87 -5.46
N ALA A 270 11.84 -11.64 -5.95
CA ALA A 270 12.03 -11.30 -7.34
C ALA A 270 12.30 -9.81 -7.55
N SER A 271 13.03 -9.46 -8.61
CA SER A 271 13.09 -8.10 -9.13
C SER A 271 11.97 -7.83 -10.14
N ARG A 272 11.52 -8.87 -10.87
CA ARG A 272 10.46 -8.78 -11.87
C ARG A 272 9.50 -9.96 -11.78
N VAL A 273 8.21 -9.67 -11.89
CA VAL A 273 7.16 -10.69 -11.89
C VAL A 273 6.19 -10.45 -13.03
N CYS A 274 5.72 -11.53 -13.67
CA CYS A 274 4.63 -11.49 -14.64
C CYS A 274 3.57 -12.52 -14.27
N VAL A 275 2.30 -12.09 -14.28
CA VAL A 275 1.14 -12.94 -13.96
C VAL A 275 0.19 -12.97 -15.14
N ILE A 276 -0.09 -14.17 -15.63
CA ILE A 276 -1.01 -14.43 -16.72
C ILE A 276 -2.06 -15.43 -16.26
N SER A 277 -3.31 -15.01 -16.22
CA SER A 277 -4.44 -15.85 -15.84
C SER A 277 -5.29 -16.23 -17.05
N ARG A 278 -5.87 -17.43 -17.06
CA ARG A 278 -6.74 -17.90 -18.15
C ARG A 278 -7.96 -17.00 -18.34
N LYS A 279 -8.55 -16.53 -17.24
CA LYS A 279 -9.60 -15.51 -17.22
C LYS A 279 -9.04 -14.28 -16.52
N PRO A 280 -9.40 -13.06 -16.95
CA PRO A 280 -9.00 -11.86 -16.23
C PRO A 280 -9.32 -11.98 -14.73
N ASP A 281 -8.33 -11.78 -13.88
CA ASP A 281 -8.47 -11.81 -12.42
C ASP A 281 -8.16 -10.42 -11.87
N ARG A 282 -8.87 -9.98 -10.85
CA ARG A 282 -8.69 -8.64 -10.30
C ARG A 282 -7.30 -8.47 -9.73
N VAL A 283 -6.75 -7.28 -9.95
CA VAL A 283 -5.50 -6.79 -9.38
C VAL A 283 -5.82 -5.66 -8.42
N GLU A 284 -5.27 -5.71 -7.22
CA GLU A 284 -5.26 -4.60 -6.26
C GLU A 284 -3.83 -4.16 -5.98
N ILE A 285 -3.63 -2.89 -5.67
CA ILE A 285 -2.35 -2.28 -5.32
C ILE A 285 -2.60 -1.36 -4.13
N ASP A 286 -1.90 -1.60 -3.01
CA ASP A 286 -2.00 -0.84 -1.76
C ASP A 286 -3.45 -0.61 -1.28
N GLY A 287 -4.32 -1.61 -1.46
CA GLY A 287 -5.72 -1.56 -1.05
C GLY A 287 -6.68 -0.96 -2.09
N GLU A 288 -6.21 -0.65 -3.30
CA GLU A 288 -7.04 -0.13 -4.40
C GLU A 288 -7.15 -1.13 -5.55
N VAL A 289 -8.38 -1.50 -5.93
CA VAL A 289 -8.59 -2.34 -7.11
C VAL A 289 -8.41 -1.50 -8.37
N VAL A 290 -7.39 -1.83 -9.14
CA VAL A 290 -6.95 -1.01 -10.28
C VAL A 290 -7.34 -1.58 -11.64
N GLY A 291 -7.49 -2.90 -11.74
CA GLY A 291 -7.79 -3.57 -13.01
C GLY A 291 -7.73 -5.08 -12.90
N THR A 292 -7.23 -5.72 -13.94
CA THR A 292 -7.15 -7.19 -14.05
C THR A 292 -5.81 -7.66 -14.64
N THR A 293 -5.55 -8.96 -14.50
CA THR A 293 -4.48 -9.63 -15.24
C THR A 293 -4.73 -9.60 -16.77
N PRO A 294 -3.70 -9.67 -17.65
CA PRO A 294 -2.30 -9.85 -17.28
C PRO A 294 -1.74 -8.66 -16.52
N MET A 295 -0.80 -8.93 -15.60
CA MET A 295 -0.05 -7.91 -14.91
C MET A 295 1.44 -8.20 -14.92
N SER A 296 2.26 -7.16 -14.82
CA SER A 296 3.69 -7.25 -14.55
C SER A 296 4.10 -6.29 -13.44
N LEU A 297 5.12 -6.65 -12.70
CA LEU A 297 5.69 -5.88 -11.61
C LEU A 297 7.20 -5.81 -11.80
N GLU A 298 7.78 -4.63 -11.63
CA GLU A 298 9.22 -4.39 -11.62
C GLU A 298 9.58 -3.54 -10.41
N VAL A 299 10.56 -3.99 -9.64
CA VAL A 299 11.07 -3.26 -8.48
C VAL A 299 12.01 -2.15 -8.94
N LEU A 300 11.86 -0.99 -8.37
CA LEU A 300 12.74 0.19 -8.46
C LEU A 300 13.47 0.30 -7.12
N PRO A 301 14.73 -0.17 -7.04
CA PRO A 301 15.45 -0.23 -5.76
C PRO A 301 15.74 1.16 -5.19
N GLY A 302 15.53 1.32 -3.89
CA GLY A 302 15.84 2.54 -3.15
C GLY A 302 15.24 3.81 -3.78
N ALA A 303 14.04 3.71 -4.34
CA ALA A 303 13.49 4.74 -5.21
C ALA A 303 12.78 5.88 -4.47
N LEU A 304 12.43 5.71 -3.19
CA LEU A 304 11.68 6.71 -2.42
C LEU A 304 12.32 6.93 -1.05
N ARG A 305 12.62 8.18 -0.71
CA ARG A 305 13.09 8.56 0.64
C ARG A 305 11.91 8.70 1.58
N VAL A 306 11.91 7.94 2.67
CA VAL A 306 10.80 7.93 3.64
C VAL A 306 11.30 8.16 5.06
N VAL A 307 10.53 8.92 5.84
CA VAL A 307 10.78 9.12 7.27
C VAL A 307 10.34 7.87 8.03
N VAL A 308 11.16 7.41 8.97
CA VAL A 308 10.95 6.17 9.73
C VAL A 308 11.04 6.41 11.24
N GLY A 309 10.38 5.55 12.01
CA GLY A 309 10.46 5.59 13.47
C GLY A 309 11.86 5.25 14.01
N ARG A 310 12.14 5.66 15.24
CA ARG A 310 13.44 5.44 15.94
C ARG A 310 13.84 3.97 15.97
N ASP A 311 12.85 3.09 16.16
CA ASP A 311 13.07 1.64 16.32
C ASP A 311 13.09 0.88 14.98
N PHE A 312 13.06 1.57 13.84
CA PHE A 312 13.26 0.95 12.54
C PHE A 312 14.75 0.62 12.35
N LYS A 313 15.04 -0.64 12.01
CA LYS A 313 16.41 -1.18 11.85
C LYS A 313 16.67 -1.51 10.41
#